data_1ba55ca6baf5f3e22bc5208d0268d6bb
#
_entry.id   1ba55ca6baf5f3e22bc5208d0268d6bb
#
_cell.length_a   1.000
_cell.length_b   1.000
_cell.length_c   1.000
_cell.angle_alpha   90.00
_cell.angle_beta   90.00
_cell.angle_gamma   90.00
#
_symmetry.space_group_name_H-M   'P 1'
#
loop_
_entity.id
_entity.type
_entity.pdbx_description
1 polymer ?
#
loop_
_entity_poly.entity_id
_entity_poly.type
_entity_poly.pdbx_seq_one_letter_code
_entity_poly.pdbx_strand_id
1 'polypeptide(L)'
;EYARKYSTVEVDQWFWTLAPSPADVERYRAAVPGEFRFTVKAPNALTLVHAPGKKGAEPVPNPRFLSTAALGSFLAGLEPLRPQVGAVMFQFGYLNRKMVASQPAFLEALDRFLGEAPAGWPYAVEIRNASWLDRPFFELLRSHRTGAVLLQGYWMPPVAEVYERVGELLEGPVVVRLHGPDRGGPSRRRGDLPGR
;
A
#
# COMPACT_ATOMS: atom_id res chain seq x y z
N GLU A 1 17.47 -18.74 -3.54
CA GLU A 1 17.06 -19.56 -2.38
C GLU A 1 15.68 -19.16 -1.86
N TYR A 2 15.36 -17.85 -1.68
CA TYR A 2 14.08 -17.35 -1.19
C TYR A 2 12.89 -17.82 -2.05
N ALA A 3 12.98 -17.64 -3.36
CA ALA A 3 11.91 -18.00 -4.30
C ALA A 3 11.66 -19.54 -4.43
N ARG A 4 12.47 -20.38 -3.80
CA ARG A 4 12.19 -21.83 -3.67
C ARG A 4 11.25 -22.14 -2.51
N LYS A 5 11.12 -21.23 -1.55
CA LYS A 5 10.31 -21.41 -0.33
C LYS A 5 9.04 -20.56 -0.34
N TYR A 6 9.08 -19.42 -1.01
CA TYR A 6 8.00 -18.45 -1.03
C TYR A 6 7.66 -18.07 -2.46
N SER A 7 6.40 -17.76 -2.72
CA SER A 7 5.89 -17.39 -4.04
C SER A 7 5.71 -15.88 -4.22
N THR A 8 5.97 -15.10 -3.17
CA THR A 8 5.82 -13.64 -3.19
C THR A 8 6.78 -12.94 -2.26
N VAL A 9 7.04 -11.65 -2.54
CA VAL A 9 7.81 -10.74 -1.68
C VAL A 9 7.34 -9.30 -1.87
N GLU A 10 7.39 -8.50 -0.81
CA GLU A 10 7.19 -7.06 -0.88
C GLU A 10 8.51 -6.35 -1.22
N VAL A 11 8.47 -5.47 -2.22
CA VAL A 11 9.61 -4.65 -2.66
C VAL A 11 9.43 -3.23 -2.15
N ASP A 12 10.30 -2.84 -1.20
CA ASP A 12 10.35 -1.50 -0.60
C ASP A 12 11.34 -0.56 -1.30
N GLN A 13 12.24 -1.07 -2.11
CA GLN A 13 13.36 -0.33 -2.68
C GLN A 13 12.89 0.93 -3.42
N TRP A 14 11.77 0.86 -4.12
CA TRP A 14 11.27 1.96 -4.95
C TRP A 14 10.34 2.93 -4.21
N PHE A 15 10.08 2.70 -2.93
CA PHE A 15 9.24 3.59 -2.12
C PHE A 15 9.77 5.04 -2.06
N TRP A 16 11.09 5.21 -2.20
CA TRP A 16 11.77 6.50 -2.10
C TRP A 16 12.15 7.09 -3.47
N THR A 17 11.83 6.46 -4.58
CA THR A 17 12.19 6.90 -5.92
C THR A 17 10.97 6.91 -6.86
N LEU A 18 10.94 7.88 -7.78
CA LEU A 18 9.88 7.99 -8.79
C LEU A 18 10.13 7.14 -10.04
N ALA A 19 11.37 6.69 -10.25
CA ALA A 19 11.74 5.89 -11.41
C ALA A 19 12.60 4.71 -10.99
N PRO A 20 12.08 3.48 -11.08
CA PRO A 20 12.90 2.29 -10.93
C PRO A 20 14.04 2.27 -11.95
N SER A 21 15.25 1.89 -11.52
CA SER A 21 16.35 1.66 -12.44
C SER A 21 16.04 0.44 -13.33
N PRO A 22 16.19 0.53 -14.67
CA PRO A 22 16.00 -0.63 -15.55
C PRO A 22 16.84 -1.84 -15.16
N ALA A 23 18.06 -1.62 -14.69
CA ALA A 23 18.95 -2.69 -14.23
C ALA A 23 18.40 -3.38 -12.97
N ASP A 24 17.80 -2.63 -12.04
CA ASP A 24 17.18 -3.21 -10.85
C ASP A 24 15.94 -4.02 -11.21
N VAL A 25 15.09 -3.48 -12.07
CA VAL A 25 13.86 -4.17 -12.53
C VAL A 25 14.22 -5.49 -13.20
N GLU A 26 15.20 -5.50 -14.09
CA GLU A 26 15.65 -6.71 -14.76
C GLU A 26 16.28 -7.72 -13.77
N ARG A 27 17.05 -7.24 -12.80
CA ARG A 27 17.62 -8.09 -11.75
C ARG A 27 16.51 -8.78 -10.93
N TYR A 28 15.43 -8.08 -10.56
CA TYR A 28 14.28 -8.69 -9.88
C TYR A 28 13.59 -9.71 -10.78
N ARG A 29 13.34 -9.36 -12.04
CA ARG A 29 12.68 -10.22 -13.01
C ARG A 29 13.43 -11.53 -13.22
N ALA A 30 14.75 -11.46 -13.40
CA ALA A 30 15.60 -12.62 -13.66
C ALA A 30 15.88 -13.49 -12.42
N ALA A 31 15.67 -12.95 -11.20
CA ALA A 31 16.03 -13.64 -9.95
C ALA A 31 15.01 -14.71 -9.51
N VAL A 32 13.82 -14.75 -10.11
CA VAL A 32 12.70 -15.57 -9.66
C VAL A 32 11.98 -16.26 -10.83
N PRO A 33 11.25 -17.36 -10.59
CA PRO A 33 10.39 -17.99 -11.60
C PRO A 33 9.27 -17.05 -12.09
N GLY A 34 8.72 -17.30 -13.28
CA GLY A 34 7.69 -16.46 -13.89
C GLY A 34 6.36 -16.39 -13.11
N GLU A 35 6.04 -17.42 -12.33
CA GLU A 35 4.87 -17.48 -11.46
C GLU A 35 5.04 -16.72 -10.15
N PHE A 36 6.25 -16.30 -9.80
CA PHE A 36 6.52 -15.51 -8.59
C PHE A 36 5.87 -14.13 -8.69
N ARG A 37 5.31 -13.64 -7.60
CA ARG A 37 4.61 -12.35 -7.56
C ARG A 37 5.28 -11.36 -6.61
N PHE A 38 5.43 -10.13 -7.09
CA PHE A 38 5.94 -9.00 -6.31
C PHE A 38 4.79 -8.12 -5.85
N THR A 39 4.76 -7.80 -4.56
CA THR A 39 4.02 -6.63 -4.07
C THR A 39 4.98 -5.46 -4.11
N VAL A 40 4.68 -4.45 -4.92
CA VAL A 40 5.56 -3.31 -5.13
C VAL A 40 4.97 -2.09 -4.43
N LYS A 41 5.72 -1.48 -3.52
CA LYS A 41 5.31 -0.18 -2.97
C LYS A 41 5.49 0.91 -4.00
N ALA A 42 4.39 1.61 -4.29
CA ALA A 42 4.43 2.83 -5.07
C ALA A 42 5.24 3.91 -4.34
N PRO A 43 5.87 4.86 -5.06
CA PRO A 43 6.61 5.94 -4.45
C PRO A 43 5.80 6.71 -3.41
N ASN A 44 6.40 6.99 -2.25
CA ASN A 44 5.74 7.76 -1.19
C ASN A 44 5.35 9.19 -1.64
N ALA A 45 6.01 9.71 -2.67
CA ALA A 45 5.62 10.96 -3.28
C ALA A 45 4.16 10.97 -3.78
N LEU A 46 3.58 9.80 -4.10
CA LEU A 46 2.18 9.67 -4.50
C LEU A 46 1.20 9.68 -3.31
N THR A 47 1.68 9.37 -2.11
CA THR A 47 0.83 9.18 -0.90
C THR A 47 1.08 10.20 0.20
N LEU A 48 2.13 11.02 0.09
CA LEU A 48 2.41 12.13 1.00
C LEU A 48 1.65 13.38 0.58
N VAL A 49 0.77 13.88 1.45
CA VAL A 49 0.00 15.13 1.21
C VAL A 49 0.89 16.35 1.14
N HIS A 50 1.93 16.39 1.97
CA HIS A 50 2.92 17.46 1.99
C HIS A 50 4.28 16.97 1.54
N ALA A 51 5.02 17.82 0.85
CA ALA A 51 6.40 17.57 0.49
C ALA A 51 7.27 17.39 1.75
N PRO A 52 8.28 16.51 1.72
CA PRO A 52 9.25 16.42 2.81
C PRO A 52 9.89 17.78 3.07
N GLY A 53 9.89 18.20 4.34
CA GLY A 53 10.42 19.51 4.79
C GLY A 53 11.25 19.38 6.06
N LYS A 54 11.91 20.48 6.45
CA LYS A 54 12.63 20.55 7.72
C LYS A 54 11.63 20.52 8.88
N LYS A 55 12.03 19.92 10.00
CA LYS A 55 11.23 19.92 11.24
C LYS A 55 10.91 21.36 11.66
N GLY A 56 9.62 21.68 11.85
CA GLY A 56 9.14 23.00 12.24
C GLY A 56 8.89 23.97 11.08
N ALA A 57 9.19 23.61 9.85
CA ALA A 57 8.80 24.41 8.68
C ALA A 57 7.29 24.28 8.39
N GLU A 58 6.71 25.31 7.77
CA GLU A 58 5.34 25.26 7.28
C GLU A 58 5.18 24.13 6.27
N PRO A 59 4.09 23.34 6.37
CA PRO A 59 3.83 22.28 5.41
C PRO A 59 3.60 22.83 4.00
N VAL A 60 4.36 22.33 3.04
CA VAL A 60 4.21 22.69 1.62
C VAL A 60 3.41 21.58 0.93
N PRO A 61 2.31 21.91 0.21
CA PRO A 61 1.57 20.91 -0.56
C PRO A 61 2.49 20.13 -1.51
N ASN A 62 2.30 18.83 -1.59
CA ASN A 62 3.05 17.98 -2.49
C ASN A 62 2.34 17.89 -3.86
N PRO A 63 2.90 18.43 -4.95
CA PRO A 63 2.26 18.41 -6.26
C PRO A 63 2.18 17.00 -6.86
N ARG A 64 2.83 16.02 -6.26
CA ARG A 64 2.77 14.61 -6.69
C ARG A 64 1.75 13.78 -5.92
N PHE A 65 1.11 14.37 -4.89
CA PHE A 65 0.06 13.66 -4.15
C PHE A 65 -1.06 13.26 -5.09
N LEU A 66 -1.34 11.96 -5.19
CA LEU A 66 -2.33 11.36 -6.09
C LEU A 66 -2.16 11.81 -7.57
N SER A 67 -0.92 11.98 -8.04
CA SER A 67 -0.62 12.37 -9.43
C SER A 67 -0.58 11.14 -10.34
N THR A 68 -1.52 11.05 -11.27
CA THR A 68 -1.57 9.99 -12.30
C THR A 68 -0.40 10.06 -13.26
N ALA A 69 0.11 11.26 -13.55
CA ALA A 69 1.31 11.45 -14.37
C ALA A 69 2.57 10.89 -13.70
N ALA A 70 2.74 11.14 -12.39
CA ALA A 70 3.86 10.57 -11.63
C ALA A 70 3.73 9.05 -11.49
N LEU A 71 2.49 8.53 -11.30
CA LEU A 71 2.22 7.10 -11.32
C LEU A 71 2.57 6.49 -12.68
N GLY A 72 2.14 7.08 -13.78
CA GLY A 72 2.45 6.61 -15.13
C GLY A 72 3.96 6.51 -15.40
N SER A 73 4.74 7.50 -14.96
CA SER A 73 6.20 7.47 -15.05
C SER A 73 6.82 6.32 -14.25
N PHE A 74 6.32 6.09 -13.04
CA PHE A 74 6.76 4.97 -12.20
C PHE A 74 6.44 3.61 -12.84
N LEU A 75 5.23 3.44 -13.33
CA LEU A 75 4.77 2.19 -13.95
C LEU A 75 5.48 1.89 -15.27
N ALA A 76 5.81 2.92 -16.06
CA ALA A 76 6.61 2.75 -17.27
C ALA A 76 7.99 2.13 -16.95
N GLY A 77 8.61 2.51 -15.83
CA GLY A 77 9.85 1.88 -15.36
C GLY A 77 9.66 0.42 -14.91
N LEU A 78 8.46 0.04 -14.47
CA LEU A 78 8.14 -1.31 -14.03
C LEU A 78 7.61 -2.23 -15.15
N GLU A 79 7.36 -1.71 -16.35
CA GLU A 79 6.72 -2.47 -17.43
C GLU A 79 7.35 -3.86 -17.68
N PRO A 80 8.69 -4.02 -17.68
CA PRO A 80 9.30 -5.35 -17.86
C PRO A 80 8.94 -6.35 -16.75
N LEU A 81 8.60 -5.87 -15.55
CA LEU A 81 8.22 -6.70 -14.39
C LEU A 81 6.71 -6.93 -14.29
N ARG A 82 5.90 -6.23 -15.08
CA ARG A 82 4.43 -6.22 -15.01
C ARG A 82 3.80 -7.62 -14.90
N PRO A 83 4.21 -8.65 -15.67
CA PRO A 83 3.62 -9.98 -15.56
C PRO A 83 3.81 -10.64 -14.18
N GLN A 84 4.81 -10.19 -13.42
CA GLN A 84 5.15 -10.70 -12.09
C GLN A 84 4.69 -9.76 -10.96
N VAL A 85 4.05 -8.62 -11.26
CA VAL A 85 3.49 -7.74 -10.24
C VAL A 85 2.15 -8.28 -9.76
N GLY A 86 2.08 -8.67 -8.50
CA GLY A 86 0.85 -9.11 -7.83
C GLY A 86 0.06 -7.98 -7.20
N ALA A 87 0.74 -6.92 -6.77
CA ALA A 87 0.11 -5.68 -6.31
C ALA A 87 1.03 -4.48 -6.44
N VAL A 88 0.50 -3.33 -6.88
CA VAL A 88 1.10 -2.00 -6.73
C VAL A 88 0.41 -1.33 -5.56
N MET A 89 1.12 -1.18 -4.44
CA MET A 89 0.56 -0.80 -3.16
C MET A 89 0.77 0.69 -2.88
N PHE A 90 -0.33 1.43 -2.74
CA PHE A 90 -0.34 2.82 -2.26
C PHE A 90 -0.45 2.83 -0.74
N GLN A 91 0.64 3.14 -0.05
CA GLN A 91 0.68 3.18 1.42
C GLN A 91 0.50 4.61 1.92
N PHE A 92 -0.70 4.93 2.40
CA PHE A 92 -0.98 6.19 3.11
C PHE A 92 -0.66 6.04 4.60
N GLY A 93 0.09 7.00 5.15
CA GLY A 93 0.25 7.14 6.59
C GLY A 93 -1.06 7.60 7.25
N TYR A 94 -1.01 7.85 8.57
CA TYR A 94 -2.15 8.46 9.27
C TYR A 94 -2.41 9.87 8.72
N LEU A 95 -3.60 10.08 8.18
CA LEU A 95 -4.06 11.35 7.61
C LEU A 95 -4.86 12.12 8.66
N ASN A 96 -4.30 13.22 9.15
CA ASN A 96 -5.00 14.11 10.08
C ASN A 96 -5.72 15.26 9.36
N ARG A 97 -6.56 16.02 10.09
CA ARG A 97 -7.39 17.11 9.51
C ARG A 97 -6.58 18.26 8.90
N LYS A 98 -5.29 18.43 9.25
CA LYS A 98 -4.41 19.42 8.61
C LYS A 98 -3.90 18.93 7.25
N MET A 99 -3.90 17.63 7.02
CA MET A 99 -3.50 17.00 5.76
C MET A 99 -4.71 16.88 4.82
N VAL A 100 -5.79 16.31 5.32
CA VAL A 100 -7.03 16.10 4.57
C VAL A 100 -8.21 16.44 5.48
N ALA A 101 -9.13 17.27 5.01
CA ALA A 101 -10.21 17.84 5.84
C ALA A 101 -11.11 16.76 6.47
N SER A 102 -11.38 15.67 5.74
CA SER A 102 -12.25 14.59 6.19
C SER A 102 -12.04 13.32 5.36
N GLN A 103 -12.61 12.20 5.81
CA GLN A 103 -12.64 10.97 5.02
C GLN A 103 -13.35 11.15 3.67
N PRO A 104 -14.56 11.76 3.57
CA PRO A 104 -15.18 11.99 2.27
C PRO A 104 -14.30 12.77 1.29
N ALA A 105 -13.58 13.80 1.76
CA ALA A 105 -12.65 14.56 0.91
C ALA A 105 -11.48 13.70 0.43
N PHE A 106 -11.00 12.77 1.26
CA PHE A 106 -9.98 11.80 0.85
C PHE A 106 -10.54 10.81 -0.17
N LEU A 107 -11.72 10.28 0.07
CA LEU A 107 -12.36 9.31 -0.82
C LEU A 107 -12.64 9.93 -2.20
N GLU A 108 -13.10 11.18 -2.27
CA GLU A 108 -13.31 11.90 -3.54
C GLU A 108 -11.98 12.06 -4.33
N ALA A 109 -10.89 12.42 -3.64
CA ALA A 109 -9.58 12.55 -4.27
C ALA A 109 -9.04 11.18 -4.74
N LEU A 110 -9.24 10.13 -3.94
CA LEU A 110 -8.82 8.77 -4.27
C LEU A 110 -9.63 8.19 -5.43
N ASP A 111 -10.94 8.46 -5.47
CA ASP A 111 -11.85 8.06 -6.55
C ASP A 111 -11.37 8.59 -7.90
N ARG A 112 -11.10 9.88 -7.97
CA ARG A 112 -10.57 10.54 -9.16
C ARG A 112 -9.22 9.94 -9.58
N PHE A 113 -8.32 9.77 -8.63
CA PHE A 113 -7.00 9.19 -8.88
C PHE A 113 -7.09 7.76 -9.43
N LEU A 114 -7.90 6.90 -8.81
CA LEU A 114 -8.06 5.51 -9.26
C LEU A 114 -8.79 5.43 -10.62
N GLY A 115 -9.75 6.33 -10.87
CA GLY A 115 -10.46 6.40 -12.15
C GLY A 115 -9.57 6.80 -13.33
N GLU A 116 -8.53 7.60 -13.07
CA GLU A 116 -7.57 8.05 -14.07
C GLU A 116 -6.26 7.23 -14.09
N ALA A 117 -6.08 6.30 -13.14
CA ALA A 117 -4.87 5.49 -13.05
C ALA A 117 -4.68 4.60 -14.29
N PRO A 118 -3.43 4.38 -14.76
CA PRO A 118 -3.17 3.49 -15.89
C PRO A 118 -3.78 2.10 -15.71
N ALA A 119 -4.56 1.67 -16.70
CA ALA A 119 -5.30 0.41 -16.64
C ALA A 119 -4.37 -0.83 -16.68
N GLY A 120 -4.87 -1.96 -16.18
CA GLY A 120 -4.22 -3.26 -16.28
C GLY A 120 -3.08 -3.48 -15.27
N TRP A 121 -3.00 -2.68 -14.20
CA TRP A 121 -2.13 -2.89 -13.06
C TRP A 121 -2.96 -3.31 -11.84
N PRO A 122 -2.48 -4.27 -11.03
CA PRO A 122 -3.17 -4.72 -9.83
C PRO A 122 -2.91 -3.75 -8.67
N TYR A 123 -3.74 -2.72 -8.52
CA TYR A 123 -3.60 -1.74 -7.45
C TYR A 123 -4.13 -2.25 -6.11
N ALA A 124 -3.51 -1.81 -5.01
CA ALA A 124 -4.00 -2.02 -3.65
C ALA A 124 -3.73 -0.78 -2.78
N VAL A 125 -4.61 -0.49 -1.84
CA VAL A 125 -4.52 0.70 -0.97
C VAL A 125 -4.39 0.30 0.50
N GLU A 126 -3.39 0.85 1.19
CA GLU A 126 -3.23 0.83 2.64
C GLU A 126 -3.54 2.21 3.22
N ILE A 127 -4.43 2.27 4.20
CA ILE A 127 -4.64 3.46 5.03
C ILE A 127 -4.36 3.15 6.49
N ARG A 128 -3.86 4.13 7.25
CA ARG A 128 -3.57 4.00 8.68
C ARG A 128 -4.52 4.81 9.56
N ASN A 129 -5.69 5.11 9.06
CA ASN A 129 -6.81 5.68 9.80
C ASN A 129 -7.77 4.54 10.15
N ALA A 130 -7.70 4.02 11.36
CA ALA A 130 -8.50 2.86 11.79
C ALA A 130 -10.01 3.11 11.62
N SER A 131 -10.49 4.35 11.89
CA SER A 131 -11.89 4.73 11.73
C SER A 131 -12.35 4.85 10.26
N TRP A 132 -11.43 4.83 9.29
CA TRP A 132 -11.75 4.89 7.85
C TRP A 132 -11.76 3.50 7.20
N LEU A 133 -11.48 2.44 7.96
CA LEU A 133 -11.67 1.05 7.52
C LEU A 133 -13.16 0.68 7.64
N ASP A 134 -13.98 1.35 6.88
CA ASP A 134 -15.43 1.26 6.88
C ASP A 134 -15.98 0.96 5.49
N ARG A 135 -17.29 0.72 5.41
CA ARG A 135 -17.96 0.35 4.17
C ARG A 135 -17.71 1.32 3.02
N PRO A 136 -17.83 2.68 3.18
CA PRO A 136 -17.55 3.63 2.10
C PRO A 136 -16.18 3.49 1.47
N PHE A 137 -15.13 3.25 2.28
CA PHE A 137 -13.78 3.06 1.76
C PHE A 137 -13.68 1.78 0.90
N PHE A 138 -14.20 0.66 1.38
CA PHE A 138 -14.12 -0.60 0.64
C PHE A 138 -15.03 -0.64 -0.59
N GLU A 139 -16.20 0.02 -0.56
CA GLU A 139 -17.06 0.20 -1.73
C GLU A 139 -16.36 1.01 -2.82
N LEU A 140 -15.62 2.06 -2.45
CA LEU A 140 -14.80 2.81 -3.39
C LEU A 140 -13.72 1.92 -4.03
N LEU A 141 -12.96 1.17 -3.24
CA LEU A 141 -11.95 0.26 -3.79
C LEU A 141 -12.56 -0.75 -4.75
N ARG A 142 -13.70 -1.33 -4.37
CA ARG A 142 -14.45 -2.29 -5.17
C ARG A 142 -14.89 -1.71 -6.52
N SER A 143 -15.43 -0.48 -6.54
CA SER A 143 -15.88 0.19 -7.77
C SER A 143 -14.75 0.34 -8.81
N HIS A 144 -13.49 0.45 -8.35
CA HIS A 144 -12.30 0.50 -9.19
C HIS A 144 -11.58 -0.84 -9.33
N ARG A 145 -12.13 -1.95 -8.82
CA ARG A 145 -11.45 -3.27 -8.77
C ARG A 145 -10.05 -3.18 -8.15
N THR A 146 -9.90 -2.25 -7.22
CA THR A 146 -8.67 -2.00 -6.47
C THR A 146 -8.69 -2.84 -5.21
N GLY A 147 -7.57 -3.48 -4.92
CA GLY A 147 -7.40 -4.30 -3.74
C GLY A 147 -7.19 -3.50 -2.46
N ALA A 148 -7.19 -4.20 -1.36
CA ALA A 148 -6.95 -3.65 -0.04
C ALA A 148 -5.69 -4.22 0.60
N VAL A 149 -4.96 -3.38 1.34
CA VAL A 149 -3.91 -3.82 2.25
C VAL A 149 -4.46 -3.78 3.66
N LEU A 150 -4.61 -4.93 4.28
CA LEU A 150 -5.05 -5.10 5.66
C LEU A 150 -3.84 -5.14 6.58
N LEU A 151 -3.70 -4.12 7.41
CA LEU A 151 -2.56 -3.95 8.31
C LEU A 151 -2.96 -4.28 9.75
N GLN A 152 -2.21 -5.14 10.41
CA GLN A 152 -2.29 -5.39 11.85
C GLN A 152 -1.07 -4.81 12.57
N GLY A 153 -1.29 -4.07 13.62
CA GLY A 153 -0.29 -3.26 14.33
C GLY A 153 -0.45 -1.77 14.03
N TYR A 154 0.37 -0.92 14.62
CA TYR A 154 0.24 0.55 14.54
C TYR A 154 -1.15 1.07 14.94
N TRP A 155 -1.73 0.51 16.01
CA TRP A 155 -3.09 0.83 16.50
C TRP A 155 -4.21 0.57 15.50
N MET A 156 -3.93 -0.21 14.45
CA MET A 156 -4.94 -0.69 13.52
C MET A 156 -5.69 -1.88 14.14
N PRO A 157 -6.98 -2.07 13.81
CA PRO A 157 -7.76 -3.19 14.31
C PRO A 157 -7.18 -4.53 13.81
N PRO A 158 -7.44 -5.64 14.50
CA PRO A 158 -7.08 -6.97 14.04
C PRO A 158 -7.61 -7.25 12.62
N VAL A 159 -6.79 -7.86 11.77
CA VAL A 159 -7.17 -8.16 10.38
C VAL A 159 -8.44 -9.00 10.31
N ALA A 160 -8.62 -9.97 11.22
CA ALA A 160 -9.81 -10.80 11.26
C ALA A 160 -11.09 -9.96 11.46
N GLU A 161 -11.07 -9.00 12.40
CA GLU A 161 -12.22 -8.12 12.66
C GLU A 161 -12.55 -7.22 11.46
N VAL A 162 -11.54 -6.73 10.75
CA VAL A 162 -11.77 -5.96 9.53
C VAL A 162 -12.37 -6.85 8.46
N TYR A 163 -11.81 -8.04 8.27
CA TYR A 163 -12.28 -9.00 7.26
C TYR A 163 -13.73 -9.44 7.52
N GLU A 164 -14.12 -9.73 8.77
CA GLU A 164 -15.48 -10.07 9.14
C GLU A 164 -16.50 -8.98 8.76
N ARG A 165 -16.10 -7.70 8.86
CA ARG A 165 -17.00 -6.57 8.57
C ARG A 165 -17.14 -6.24 7.09
N VAL A 166 -16.06 -6.44 6.31
CA VAL A 166 -15.99 -5.91 4.93
C VAL A 166 -15.42 -6.92 3.92
N GLY A 167 -15.20 -8.17 4.31
CA GLY A 167 -14.59 -9.19 3.45
C GLY A 167 -15.36 -9.42 2.15
N GLU A 168 -16.68 -9.26 2.17
CA GLU A 168 -17.57 -9.34 0.99
C GLU A 168 -17.33 -8.23 -0.04
N LEU A 169 -16.70 -7.12 0.36
CA LEU A 169 -16.39 -5.98 -0.49
C LEU A 169 -15.00 -6.04 -1.10
N LEU A 170 -14.17 -7.00 -0.67
CA LEU A 170 -12.81 -7.11 -1.16
C LEU A 170 -12.79 -7.65 -2.60
N GLU A 171 -12.28 -6.84 -3.51
CA GLU A 171 -11.98 -7.22 -4.90
C GLU A 171 -10.51 -6.88 -5.21
N GLY A 172 -9.95 -7.52 -6.26
CA GLY A 172 -8.55 -7.31 -6.60
C GLY A 172 -7.57 -7.98 -5.62
N PRO A 173 -6.31 -7.54 -5.58
CA PRO A 173 -5.31 -8.14 -4.71
C PRO A 173 -5.55 -7.78 -3.24
N VAL A 174 -5.56 -8.78 -2.37
CA VAL A 174 -5.60 -8.56 -0.91
C VAL A 174 -4.21 -8.85 -0.34
N VAL A 175 -3.62 -7.85 0.29
CA VAL A 175 -2.32 -7.96 0.95
C VAL A 175 -2.53 -7.86 2.46
N VAL A 176 -2.05 -8.85 3.20
CA VAL A 176 -2.07 -8.82 4.67
C VAL A 176 -0.68 -8.51 5.19
N ARG A 177 -0.56 -7.46 5.98
CA ARG A 177 0.70 -7.05 6.61
C ARG A 177 0.59 -7.17 8.12
N LEU A 178 1.40 -8.08 8.70
CA LEU A 178 1.45 -8.32 10.12
C LEU A 178 2.69 -7.64 10.70
N HIS A 179 2.50 -6.52 11.37
CA HIS A 179 3.54 -5.89 12.17
C HIS A 179 3.45 -6.43 13.60
N GLY A 180 4.58 -6.46 14.28
CA GLY A 180 4.62 -6.88 15.68
C GLY A 180 3.77 -5.98 16.59
N PRO A 181 3.69 -6.27 17.89
CA PRO A 181 2.91 -5.49 18.86
C PRO A 181 3.37 -4.04 18.87
N ASP A 182 2.42 -3.13 19.06
CA ASP A 182 2.70 -1.69 19.16
C ASP A 182 3.72 -1.43 20.28
N ARG A 183 4.65 -0.49 20.03
CA ARG A 183 5.65 -0.10 21.04
C ARG A 183 4.91 0.47 22.25
N GLY A 184 4.96 -0.24 23.38
CA GLY A 184 4.27 0.11 24.64
C GLY A 184 3.08 -0.78 25.01
N GLY A 185 2.68 -1.72 24.16
CA GLY A 185 1.77 -2.80 24.55
C GLY A 185 2.46 -3.78 25.52
N PRO A 186 1.70 -4.50 26.39
CA PRO A 186 2.26 -5.50 27.28
C PRO A 186 3.04 -6.51 26.44
N SER A 187 4.36 -6.59 26.67
CA SER A 187 5.20 -7.60 26.07
C SER A 187 4.67 -8.95 26.50
N ARG A 188 4.04 -9.71 25.60
CA ARG A 188 3.77 -11.13 25.86
C ARG A 188 5.12 -11.77 26.13
N ARG A 189 5.33 -12.19 27.40
CA ARG A 189 6.53 -12.91 27.78
C ARG A 189 6.59 -14.18 26.94
N ARG A 190 7.80 -14.56 26.55
CA ARG A 190 8.12 -15.73 25.69
C ARG A 190 7.66 -17.10 26.27
N GLY A 191 6.80 -17.11 27.30
CA GLY A 191 6.32 -18.29 28.02
C GLY A 191 4.86 -18.70 27.77
N ASP A 192 4.08 -17.90 26.99
CA ASP A 192 2.64 -18.15 26.83
C ASP A 192 2.27 -18.91 25.54
N LEU A 193 3.18 -19.66 24.97
CA LEU A 193 2.82 -20.62 23.94
C LEU A 193 2.30 -21.90 24.63
N PRO A 194 1.05 -22.33 24.36
CA PRO A 194 0.58 -23.62 24.84
C PRO A 194 1.53 -24.71 24.33
N GLY A 195 2.04 -25.52 25.25
CA GLY A 195 2.91 -26.64 24.93
C GLY A 195 2.29 -27.56 23.89
N ARG A 196 3.15 -28.07 23.02
CA ARG A 196 2.79 -29.11 22.05
C ARG A 196 2.33 -30.38 22.78
#